data_4c3ce7cab69a0f0cba90c858aa33df7d
#
_entry.id   4c3ce7cab69a0f0cba90c858aa33df7d
#
_cell.length_a   1.000
_cell.length_b   1.000
_cell.length_c   1.000
_cell.angle_alpha   90.00
_cell.angle_beta   90.00
_cell.angle_gamma   90.00
#
_symmetry.space_group_name_H-M   'P 1'
#
loop_
_entity.id
_entity.type
_entity.pdbx_description
1 polymer ?
#
loop_
_entity_poly.entity_id
_entity_poly.type
_entity_poly.pdbx_seq_one_letter_code
_entity_poly.pdbx_strand_id
1 'polypeptide(L)'
;MTTKDMNLRDLREEKKVLAITSLAEFAERYGYYIIQSLLIFYLIDKFQISQDLSASLVGTTLSMVYISAILGGFVAEKYLGYYRAGLLGSLFMLGGFFILAYSTSQSMLYLGLSFVSVSTGLIKSNMSAFIGRFYDKSSLTDSKRDFGFNIFYMGINLGSFGALFIASWLKDNYGYGAPFYSSMVVSIFMLCLLLIGFRLLNKHIIEFKLTLSMLIKVALLLTVYIVVLFYIFKQPLIANFSIIIALTISVIILFLSIKKSSYQKVLVAGIFFLLSIVYWGLYFQIFISVLLFTQYSVDNALLNPSQFLSVESVSVLFFAGILGKFWVYLDNSFYFINSNIFNYINRHNYFTTRC
;
A
#
# COMPACT_ATOMS: atom_id res chain seq x y z
N MET A 1 -24.79 -31.13 4.68
CA MET A 1 -23.39 -30.73 4.69
C MET A 1 -23.02 -30.51 6.15
N THR A 2 -22.09 -31.27 6.71
CA THR A 2 -21.73 -31.16 8.13
C THR A 2 -20.88 -29.89 8.37
N THR A 3 -20.84 -29.39 9.61
CA THR A 3 -19.98 -28.24 9.99
C THR A 3 -18.49 -28.52 9.68
N LYS A 4 -18.07 -29.80 9.74
CA LYS A 4 -16.73 -30.26 9.38
C LYS A 4 -16.45 -30.13 7.88
N ASP A 5 -17.44 -30.41 7.02
CA ASP A 5 -17.30 -30.29 5.56
C ASP A 5 -17.25 -28.83 5.10
N MET A 6 -18.01 -27.93 5.76
CA MET A 6 -17.93 -26.47 5.54
C MET A 6 -16.54 -25.93 5.87
N ASN A 7 -15.97 -26.32 7.00
CA ASN A 7 -14.66 -25.85 7.44
C ASN A 7 -13.53 -26.30 6.50
N LEU A 8 -13.57 -27.54 6.00
CA LEU A 8 -12.57 -28.05 5.04
C LEU A 8 -12.65 -27.33 3.67
N ARG A 9 -13.84 -26.95 3.24
CA ARG A 9 -14.04 -26.19 2.02
C ARG A 9 -13.49 -24.78 2.14
N ASP A 10 -13.82 -24.09 3.23
CA ASP A 10 -13.35 -22.72 3.49
C ASP A 10 -11.82 -22.68 3.60
N LEU A 11 -11.18 -23.67 4.22
CA LEU A 11 -9.72 -23.79 4.29
C LEU A 11 -9.04 -23.97 2.91
N ARG A 12 -9.71 -24.69 1.97
CA ARG A 12 -9.19 -24.81 0.60
C ARG A 12 -9.31 -23.52 -0.19
N GLU A 13 -10.43 -22.83 -0.02
CA GLU A 13 -10.66 -21.52 -0.66
C GLU A 13 -9.72 -20.45 -0.06
N GLU A 14 -9.49 -20.45 1.26
CA GLU A 14 -8.52 -19.60 1.94
C GLU A 14 -7.14 -19.68 1.29
N LYS A 15 -6.61 -20.90 1.09
CA LYS A 15 -5.29 -21.09 0.46
C LYS A 15 -5.21 -20.45 -0.92
N LYS A 16 -6.26 -20.57 -1.73
CA LYS A 16 -6.30 -19.97 -3.07
C LYS A 16 -6.38 -18.44 -3.00
N VAL A 17 -7.24 -17.93 -2.14
CA VAL A 17 -7.39 -16.47 -1.93
C VAL A 17 -6.06 -15.89 -1.49
N LEU A 18 -5.44 -16.44 -0.45
CA LEU A 18 -4.17 -15.96 0.08
C LEU A 18 -3.03 -16.06 -0.95
N ALA A 19 -2.90 -17.17 -1.65
CA ALA A 19 -1.85 -17.34 -2.66
C ALA A 19 -1.99 -16.28 -3.77
N ILE A 20 -3.20 -16.10 -4.32
CA ILE A 20 -3.42 -15.16 -5.42
C ILE A 20 -3.24 -13.71 -4.95
N THR A 21 -3.83 -13.35 -3.83
CA THR A 21 -3.79 -11.96 -3.37
C THR A 21 -2.44 -11.55 -2.81
N SER A 22 -1.74 -12.44 -2.08
CA SER A 22 -0.39 -12.16 -1.55
C SER A 22 0.65 -12.07 -2.66
N LEU A 23 0.56 -12.92 -3.69
CA LEU A 23 1.45 -12.85 -4.85
C LEU A 23 1.13 -11.62 -5.73
N ALA A 24 -0.13 -11.22 -5.84
CA ALA A 24 -0.51 -9.99 -6.53
C ALA A 24 0.02 -8.76 -5.78
N GLU A 25 -0.07 -8.74 -4.46
CA GLU A 25 0.49 -7.67 -3.63
C GLU A 25 2.02 -7.64 -3.71
N PHE A 26 2.69 -8.81 -3.66
CA PHE A 26 4.13 -8.91 -3.92
C PHE A 26 4.50 -8.23 -5.23
N ALA A 27 3.80 -8.54 -6.31
CA ALA A 27 4.10 -8.00 -7.63
C ALA A 27 3.87 -6.49 -7.72
N GLU A 28 2.79 -6.02 -7.13
CA GLU A 28 2.47 -4.59 -7.07
C GLU A 28 3.51 -3.83 -6.23
N ARG A 29 3.87 -4.35 -5.05
CA ARG A 29 4.90 -3.75 -4.21
C ARG A 29 6.27 -3.75 -4.88
N TYR A 30 6.64 -4.82 -5.57
CA TYR A 30 7.88 -4.84 -6.36
C TYR A 30 7.95 -3.64 -7.31
N GLY A 31 6.96 -3.43 -8.15
CA GLY A 31 6.94 -2.29 -9.07
C GLY A 31 6.96 -0.93 -8.35
N TYR A 32 6.18 -0.78 -7.31
CA TYR A 32 6.13 0.45 -6.52
C TYR A 32 7.49 0.81 -5.91
N TYR A 33 8.20 -0.17 -5.33
CA TYR A 33 9.51 0.06 -4.72
C TYR A 33 10.63 0.25 -5.75
N ILE A 34 10.51 -0.28 -6.98
CA ILE A 34 11.41 0.11 -8.08
C ILE A 34 11.32 1.62 -8.34
N ILE A 35 10.10 2.18 -8.38
CA ILE A 35 9.94 3.64 -8.52
C ILE A 35 10.52 4.37 -7.31
N GLN A 36 10.19 3.97 -6.10
CA GLN A 36 10.67 4.65 -4.89
C GLN A 36 12.19 4.70 -4.79
N SER A 37 12.89 3.64 -5.21
CA SER A 37 14.34 3.55 -5.09
C SER A 37 15.11 4.27 -6.19
N LEU A 38 14.52 4.47 -7.35
CA LEU A 38 15.25 4.95 -8.53
C LEU A 38 14.70 6.25 -9.13
N LEU A 39 13.47 6.65 -8.81
CA LEU A 39 12.84 7.77 -9.49
C LEU A 39 13.67 9.05 -9.39
N ILE A 40 14.23 9.36 -8.21
CA ILE A 40 15.02 10.57 -8.03
C ILE A 40 16.25 10.60 -8.95
N PHE A 41 16.97 9.49 -9.04
CA PHE A 41 18.14 9.37 -9.92
C PHE A 41 17.74 9.35 -11.40
N TYR A 42 16.62 8.71 -11.72
CA TYR A 42 16.07 8.68 -13.07
C TYR A 42 15.74 10.08 -13.59
N LEU A 43 15.19 10.93 -12.72
CA LEU A 43 14.88 12.33 -13.02
C LEU A 43 16.16 13.16 -13.21
N ILE A 44 17.12 13.03 -12.31
CA ILE A 44 18.37 13.81 -12.33
C ILE A 44 19.26 13.35 -13.49
N ASP A 45 19.56 12.04 -13.57
CA ASP A 45 20.61 11.56 -14.48
C ASP A 45 20.11 11.42 -15.93
N LYS A 46 18.90 10.91 -16.12
CA LYS A 46 18.38 10.67 -17.47
C LYS A 46 17.67 11.89 -18.07
N PHE A 47 16.86 12.58 -17.25
CA PHE A 47 16.09 13.73 -17.74
C PHE A 47 16.73 15.08 -17.45
N GLN A 48 17.87 15.11 -16.75
CA GLN A 48 18.63 16.31 -16.38
C GLN A 48 17.74 17.35 -15.65
N ILE A 49 16.82 16.86 -14.83
CA ILE A 49 15.96 17.70 -13.99
C ILE A 49 16.74 18.08 -12.74
N SER A 50 16.64 19.33 -12.30
CA SER A 50 17.33 19.79 -11.09
C SER A 50 16.95 18.96 -9.86
N GLN A 51 17.85 18.87 -8.89
CA GLN A 51 17.64 18.09 -7.68
C GLN A 51 16.37 18.49 -6.92
N ASP A 52 16.13 19.80 -6.77
CA ASP A 52 14.96 20.33 -6.06
C ASP A 52 13.65 19.94 -6.74
N LEU A 53 13.60 20.09 -8.07
CA LEU A 53 12.42 19.70 -8.86
C LEU A 53 12.23 18.18 -8.86
N SER A 54 13.31 17.40 -8.90
CA SER A 54 13.26 15.95 -8.82
C SER A 54 12.72 15.49 -7.45
N ALA A 55 13.17 16.09 -6.36
CA ALA A 55 12.65 15.83 -5.02
C ALA A 55 11.15 16.15 -4.92
N SER A 56 10.72 17.29 -5.49
CA SER A 56 9.31 17.67 -5.56
C SER A 56 8.48 16.67 -6.36
N LEU A 57 8.97 16.20 -7.51
CA LEU A 57 8.28 15.21 -8.34
C LEU A 57 8.18 13.84 -7.67
N VAL A 58 9.22 13.41 -6.95
CA VAL A 58 9.18 12.17 -6.13
C VAL A 58 8.12 12.31 -5.05
N GLY A 59 8.14 13.38 -4.26
CA GLY A 59 7.14 13.65 -3.23
C GLY A 59 5.72 13.70 -3.78
N THR A 60 5.53 14.35 -4.93
CA THR A 60 4.25 14.39 -5.65
C THR A 60 3.80 12.99 -6.07
N THR A 61 4.70 12.17 -6.62
CA THR A 61 4.40 10.80 -7.04
C THR A 61 3.93 9.96 -5.86
N LEU A 62 4.66 10.00 -4.74
CA LEU A 62 4.28 9.29 -3.52
C LEU A 62 2.91 9.74 -3.00
N SER A 63 2.65 11.04 -2.97
CA SER A 63 1.36 11.59 -2.53
C SER A 63 0.21 11.15 -3.44
N MET A 64 0.39 11.22 -4.76
CA MET A 64 -0.66 10.87 -5.73
C MET A 64 -0.98 9.38 -5.73
N VAL A 65 -0.01 8.51 -5.46
CA VAL A 65 -0.25 7.06 -5.24
C VAL A 65 -1.23 6.83 -4.08
N TYR A 66 -1.07 7.53 -2.95
CA TYR A 66 -1.98 7.37 -1.81
C TYR A 66 -3.36 8.01 -2.06
N ILE A 67 -3.41 9.17 -2.69
CA ILE A 67 -4.67 9.82 -3.08
C ILE A 67 -5.44 8.93 -4.06
N SER A 68 -4.75 8.29 -5.01
CA SER A 68 -5.35 7.36 -5.97
C SER A 68 -6.05 6.17 -5.29
N ALA A 69 -5.63 5.77 -4.08
CA ALA A 69 -6.27 4.69 -3.34
C ALA A 69 -7.72 5.04 -2.93
N ILE A 70 -8.00 6.31 -2.68
CA ILE A 70 -9.37 6.79 -2.39
C ILE A 70 -10.27 6.59 -3.63
N LEU A 71 -9.76 7.01 -4.80
CA LEU A 71 -10.48 6.82 -6.07
C LEU A 71 -10.64 5.34 -6.40
N GLY A 72 -9.59 4.55 -6.20
CA GLY A 72 -9.61 3.10 -6.43
C GLY A 72 -10.64 2.38 -5.58
N GLY A 73 -10.75 2.72 -4.29
CA GLY A 73 -11.79 2.22 -3.39
C GLY A 73 -13.20 2.62 -3.86
N PHE A 74 -13.40 3.89 -4.21
CA PHE A 74 -14.67 4.38 -4.75
C PHE A 74 -15.10 3.63 -6.03
N VAL A 75 -14.18 3.43 -6.97
CA VAL A 75 -14.44 2.67 -8.21
C VAL A 75 -14.82 1.23 -7.92
N ALA A 76 -14.12 0.60 -6.97
CA ALA A 76 -14.41 -0.77 -6.57
C ALA A 76 -15.78 -0.90 -5.89
N GLU A 77 -16.07 -0.08 -4.89
CA GLU A 77 -17.31 -0.17 -4.11
C GLU A 77 -18.53 0.13 -4.95
N LYS A 78 -18.42 1.09 -5.88
CA LYS A 78 -19.60 1.57 -6.62
C LYS A 78 -19.83 0.89 -7.96
N TYR A 79 -18.77 0.39 -8.62
CA TYR A 79 -18.87 -0.03 -10.01
C TYR A 79 -18.33 -1.43 -10.31
N LEU A 80 -17.16 -1.80 -9.82
CA LEU A 80 -16.43 -2.99 -10.30
C LEU A 80 -16.44 -4.17 -9.32
N GLY A 81 -16.50 -3.91 -8.02
CA GLY A 81 -16.08 -4.87 -7.00
C GLY A 81 -14.56 -4.90 -6.82
N TYR A 82 -14.10 -5.29 -5.66
CA TYR A 82 -12.69 -5.18 -5.26
C TYR A 82 -11.73 -5.96 -6.17
N TYR A 83 -12.08 -7.20 -6.50
CA TYR A 83 -11.20 -8.03 -7.32
C TYR A 83 -11.04 -7.51 -8.75
N ARG A 84 -12.14 -7.08 -9.38
CA ARG A 84 -12.11 -6.55 -10.75
C ARG A 84 -11.39 -5.21 -10.81
N ALA A 85 -11.49 -4.40 -9.75
CA ALA A 85 -10.71 -3.16 -9.63
C ALA A 85 -9.21 -3.48 -9.60
N GLY A 86 -8.78 -4.48 -8.81
CA GLY A 86 -7.40 -4.93 -8.80
C GLY A 86 -6.93 -5.50 -10.14
N LEU A 87 -7.78 -6.27 -10.84
CA LEU A 87 -7.48 -6.76 -12.18
C LEU A 87 -7.32 -5.61 -13.18
N LEU A 88 -8.17 -4.61 -13.16
CA LEU A 88 -8.01 -3.41 -13.97
C LEU A 88 -6.73 -2.65 -13.59
N GLY A 89 -6.43 -2.55 -12.30
CA GLY A 89 -5.19 -1.95 -11.81
C GLY A 89 -3.95 -2.65 -12.36
N SER A 90 -3.94 -3.99 -12.48
CA SER A 90 -2.81 -4.73 -13.06
C SER A 90 -2.55 -4.39 -14.53
N LEU A 91 -3.60 -4.10 -15.31
CA LEU A 91 -3.47 -3.60 -16.69
C LEU A 91 -2.85 -2.20 -16.73
N PHE A 92 -3.29 -1.30 -15.84
CA PHE A 92 -2.70 0.04 -15.74
C PHE A 92 -1.24 -0.02 -15.28
N MET A 93 -0.89 -0.95 -14.39
CA MET A 93 0.48 -1.15 -13.92
C MET A 93 1.39 -1.60 -15.07
N LEU A 94 0.95 -2.58 -15.84
CA LEU A 94 1.67 -3.04 -17.05
C LEU A 94 1.87 -1.90 -18.03
N GLY A 95 0.83 -1.13 -18.35
CA GLY A 95 0.90 0.04 -19.24
C GLY A 95 1.83 1.13 -18.70
N GLY A 96 1.78 1.42 -17.41
CA GLY A 96 2.62 2.42 -16.77
C GLY A 96 4.11 2.05 -16.82
N PHE A 97 4.47 0.82 -16.47
CA PHE A 97 5.86 0.36 -16.57
C PHE A 97 6.35 0.22 -18.01
N PHE A 98 5.49 -0.17 -18.93
CA PHE A 98 5.81 -0.13 -20.37
C PHE A 98 6.18 1.30 -20.80
N ILE A 99 5.37 2.30 -20.48
CA ILE A 99 5.65 3.69 -20.81
C ILE A 99 6.95 4.17 -20.16
N LEU A 100 7.18 3.86 -18.86
CA LEU A 100 8.39 4.27 -18.14
C LEU A 100 9.65 3.62 -18.71
N ALA A 101 9.60 2.34 -19.07
CA ALA A 101 10.72 1.61 -19.65
C ALA A 101 11.21 2.22 -20.97
N TYR A 102 10.29 2.65 -21.82
CA TYR A 102 10.55 3.26 -23.12
C TYR A 102 10.54 4.79 -23.11
N SER A 103 10.46 5.41 -21.93
CA SER A 103 10.34 6.86 -21.82
C SER A 103 11.59 7.57 -22.34
N THR A 104 11.41 8.42 -23.34
CA THR A 104 12.44 9.29 -23.95
C THR A 104 12.18 10.77 -23.72
N SER A 105 11.01 11.13 -23.23
CA SER A 105 10.59 12.51 -22.95
C SER A 105 9.95 12.64 -21.58
N GLN A 106 10.00 13.84 -21.01
CA GLN A 106 9.33 14.15 -19.75
C GLN A 106 7.81 13.92 -19.84
N SER A 107 7.18 14.15 -20.97
CA SER A 107 5.75 13.87 -21.16
C SER A 107 5.44 12.37 -21.05
N MET A 108 6.27 11.49 -21.62
CA MET A 108 6.12 10.05 -21.45
C MET A 108 6.35 9.64 -19.97
N LEU A 109 7.33 10.23 -19.30
CA LEU A 109 7.57 10.03 -17.89
C LEU A 109 6.32 10.36 -17.06
N TYR A 110 5.75 11.56 -17.23
CA TYR A 110 4.56 11.99 -16.48
C TYR A 110 3.34 11.09 -16.77
N LEU A 111 3.17 10.67 -18.01
CA LEU A 111 2.11 9.74 -18.38
C LEU A 111 2.31 8.37 -17.70
N GLY A 112 3.52 7.82 -17.72
CA GLY A 112 3.85 6.56 -17.06
C GLY A 112 3.61 6.62 -15.57
N LEU A 113 4.05 7.70 -14.88
CA LEU A 113 3.80 7.92 -13.45
C LEU A 113 2.29 8.04 -13.15
N SER A 114 1.52 8.66 -14.04
CA SER A 114 0.06 8.75 -13.89
C SER A 114 -0.60 7.37 -13.95
N PHE A 115 -0.19 6.53 -14.89
CA PHE A 115 -0.68 5.15 -15.00
C PHE A 115 -0.33 4.33 -13.76
N VAL A 116 0.90 4.41 -13.27
CA VAL A 116 1.32 3.69 -12.06
C VAL A 116 0.57 4.18 -10.83
N SER A 117 0.36 5.49 -10.68
CA SER A 117 -0.41 6.05 -9.55
C SER A 117 -1.84 5.52 -9.54
N VAL A 118 -2.53 5.52 -10.69
CA VAL A 118 -3.88 4.94 -10.83
C VAL A 118 -3.87 3.44 -10.52
N SER A 119 -2.88 2.71 -11.02
CA SER A 119 -2.76 1.27 -10.83
C SER A 119 -2.65 0.90 -9.36
N THR A 120 -1.71 1.51 -8.65
CA THR A 120 -1.51 1.30 -7.21
C THR A 120 -2.77 1.63 -6.42
N GLY A 121 -3.46 2.71 -6.79
CA GLY A 121 -4.75 3.06 -6.19
C GLY A 121 -5.81 1.97 -6.36
N LEU A 122 -5.89 1.37 -7.55
CA LEU A 122 -6.84 0.31 -7.86
C LEU A 122 -6.47 -1.05 -7.23
N ILE A 123 -5.21 -1.30 -6.93
CA ILE A 123 -4.78 -2.60 -6.38
C ILE A 123 -4.73 -2.56 -4.85
N LYS A 124 -3.97 -1.61 -4.28
CA LYS A 124 -3.58 -1.60 -2.86
C LYS A 124 -4.76 -1.68 -1.90
N SER A 125 -5.74 -0.79 -2.04
CA SER A 125 -6.90 -0.78 -1.15
C SER A 125 -7.85 -1.96 -1.39
N ASN A 126 -7.93 -2.42 -2.63
CA ASN A 126 -8.94 -3.36 -3.06
C ASN A 126 -8.54 -4.82 -2.82
N MET A 127 -7.25 -5.17 -2.92
CA MET A 127 -6.82 -6.54 -2.61
C MET A 127 -6.95 -6.86 -1.13
N SER A 128 -6.57 -5.94 -0.24
CA SER A 128 -6.77 -6.10 1.20
C SER A 128 -8.25 -6.13 1.59
N ALA A 129 -9.10 -5.29 0.97
CA ALA A 129 -10.54 -5.30 1.19
C ALA A 129 -11.18 -6.62 0.69
N PHE A 130 -10.69 -7.18 -0.42
CA PHE A 130 -11.16 -8.46 -0.94
C PHE A 130 -10.88 -9.61 0.04
N ILE A 131 -9.67 -9.67 0.63
CA ILE A 131 -9.32 -10.63 1.67
C ILE A 131 -10.23 -10.45 2.89
N GLY A 132 -10.40 -9.21 3.37
CA GLY A 132 -11.27 -8.92 4.51
C GLY A 132 -12.68 -9.46 4.29
N ARG A 133 -13.28 -9.18 3.13
CA ARG A 133 -14.60 -9.69 2.77
C ARG A 133 -14.69 -11.21 2.63
N PHE A 134 -13.61 -11.85 2.19
CA PHE A 134 -13.54 -13.31 2.17
C PHE A 134 -13.68 -13.88 3.59
N TYR A 135 -12.93 -13.35 4.56
CA TYR A 135 -13.02 -13.78 5.95
C TYR A 135 -14.38 -13.45 6.58
N ASP A 136 -14.94 -12.28 6.32
CA ASP A 136 -16.26 -11.90 6.83
C ASP A 136 -17.40 -12.83 6.37
N LYS A 137 -17.25 -13.49 5.20
CA LYS A 137 -18.22 -14.44 4.63
C LYS A 137 -17.87 -15.90 4.89
N SER A 138 -16.71 -16.19 5.45
CA SER A 138 -16.25 -17.55 5.74
C SER A 138 -16.64 -17.97 7.16
N SER A 139 -16.58 -19.28 7.42
CA SER A 139 -16.73 -19.84 8.77
C SER A 139 -15.42 -19.93 9.55
N LEU A 140 -14.36 -19.26 9.06
CA LEU A 140 -13.02 -19.29 9.63
C LEU A 140 -12.95 -18.38 10.87
N THR A 141 -12.07 -18.74 11.81
CA THR A 141 -11.86 -17.99 13.06
C THR A 141 -11.08 -16.70 12.85
N ASP A 142 -11.18 -15.76 13.80
CA ASP A 142 -10.41 -14.51 13.80
C ASP A 142 -8.89 -14.78 13.78
N SER A 143 -8.42 -15.81 14.48
CA SER A 143 -7.01 -16.23 14.44
C SER A 143 -6.56 -16.64 13.03
N LYS A 144 -7.43 -17.24 12.22
CA LYS A 144 -7.16 -17.55 10.81
C LYS A 144 -7.13 -16.30 9.94
N ARG A 145 -8.01 -15.36 10.21
CA ARG A 145 -8.00 -14.03 9.58
C ARG A 145 -6.69 -13.30 9.83
N ASP A 146 -6.24 -13.22 11.07
CA ASP A 146 -4.99 -12.58 11.46
C ASP A 146 -3.79 -13.26 10.78
N PHE A 147 -3.76 -14.59 10.76
CA PHE A 147 -2.74 -15.35 10.06
C PHE A 147 -2.73 -15.04 8.54
N GLY A 148 -3.90 -14.97 7.92
CA GLY A 148 -4.04 -14.64 6.50
C GLY A 148 -3.53 -13.24 6.16
N PHE A 149 -3.86 -12.24 6.99
CA PHE A 149 -3.33 -10.89 6.83
C PHE A 149 -1.81 -10.83 7.05
N ASN A 150 -1.25 -11.64 7.95
CA ASN A 150 0.20 -11.74 8.12
C ASN A 150 0.89 -12.30 6.87
N ILE A 151 0.32 -13.33 6.22
CA ILE A 151 0.84 -13.86 4.94
C ILE A 151 0.76 -12.79 3.85
N PHE A 152 -0.35 -12.07 3.76
CA PHE A 152 -0.50 -10.96 2.82
C PHE A 152 0.56 -9.87 3.05
N TYR A 153 0.82 -9.51 4.30
CA TYR A 153 1.85 -8.55 4.69
C TYR A 153 3.28 -9.04 4.37
N MET A 154 3.54 -10.35 4.51
CA MET A 154 4.81 -10.93 4.05
C MET A 154 5.01 -10.73 2.54
N GLY A 155 3.96 -10.83 1.73
CA GLY A 155 4.01 -10.52 0.30
C GLY A 155 4.50 -9.10 0.03
N ILE A 156 4.01 -8.11 0.79
CA ILE A 156 4.47 -6.71 0.72
C ILE A 156 5.98 -6.61 0.93
N ASN A 157 6.48 -7.20 2.03
CA ASN A 157 7.88 -7.07 2.42
C ASN A 157 8.82 -7.83 1.47
N LEU A 158 8.40 -9.00 0.95
CA LEU A 158 9.17 -9.72 -0.05
C LEU A 158 9.25 -8.95 -1.37
N GLY A 159 8.15 -8.31 -1.79
CA GLY A 159 8.13 -7.47 -2.98
C GLY A 159 9.04 -6.25 -2.85
N SER A 160 9.00 -5.56 -1.71
CA SER A 160 9.87 -4.41 -1.43
C SER A 160 11.35 -4.81 -1.37
N PHE A 161 11.68 -5.87 -0.62
CA PHE A 161 13.05 -6.39 -0.55
C PHE A 161 13.60 -6.73 -1.92
N GLY A 162 12.86 -7.51 -2.72
CA GLY A 162 13.30 -7.91 -4.06
C GLY A 162 13.53 -6.72 -4.98
N ALA A 163 12.64 -5.73 -4.95
CA ALA A 163 12.78 -4.51 -5.73
C ALA A 163 14.00 -3.68 -5.32
N LEU A 164 14.12 -3.36 -4.04
CA LEU A 164 15.17 -2.50 -3.50
C LEU A 164 16.56 -3.13 -3.68
N PHE A 165 16.66 -4.46 -3.55
CA PHE A 165 17.91 -5.18 -3.72
C PHE A 165 18.38 -5.21 -5.17
N ILE A 166 17.46 -5.41 -6.14
CA ILE A 166 17.81 -5.62 -7.54
C ILE A 166 17.85 -4.32 -8.36
N ALA A 167 17.18 -3.25 -7.89
CA ALA A 167 16.96 -2.02 -8.66
C ALA A 167 18.28 -1.37 -9.14
N SER A 168 19.20 -1.11 -8.22
CA SER A 168 20.51 -0.51 -8.57
C SER A 168 21.35 -1.43 -9.43
N TRP A 169 21.36 -2.73 -9.14
CA TRP A 169 22.11 -3.68 -9.94
C TRP A 169 21.63 -3.72 -11.40
N LEU A 170 20.32 -3.73 -11.63
CA LEU A 170 19.74 -3.65 -12.99
C LEU A 170 20.11 -2.33 -13.67
N LYS A 171 20.02 -1.22 -12.94
CA LYS A 171 20.36 0.10 -13.46
C LYS A 171 21.83 0.18 -13.87
N ASP A 172 22.74 -0.30 -13.01
CA ASP A 172 24.19 -0.17 -13.20
C ASP A 172 24.71 -1.08 -14.33
N ASN A 173 24.10 -2.26 -14.54
CA ASN A 173 24.53 -3.20 -15.58
C ASN A 173 23.80 -3.02 -16.92
N TYR A 174 22.55 -2.54 -16.92
CA TYR A 174 21.69 -2.51 -18.12
C TYR A 174 21.01 -1.14 -18.36
N GLY A 175 21.34 -0.14 -17.53
CA GLY A 175 20.80 1.22 -17.64
C GLY A 175 19.40 1.39 -17.04
N TYR A 176 18.92 2.62 -17.03
CA TYR A 176 17.68 3.03 -16.36
C TYR A 176 16.40 2.36 -16.85
N GLY A 177 16.37 1.81 -18.07
CA GLY A 177 15.21 1.06 -18.57
C GLY A 177 15.02 -0.29 -17.90
N ALA A 178 16.11 -0.98 -17.53
CA ALA A 178 16.08 -2.35 -17.05
C ALA A 178 15.23 -2.59 -15.79
N PRO A 179 15.28 -1.74 -14.75
CA PRO A 179 14.39 -1.86 -13.59
C PRO A 179 12.90 -1.76 -13.96
N PHE A 180 12.54 -0.90 -14.91
CA PHE A 180 11.16 -0.77 -15.36
C PHE A 180 10.73 -1.96 -16.24
N TYR A 181 11.63 -2.52 -17.06
CA TYR A 181 11.38 -3.78 -17.76
C TYR A 181 11.12 -4.93 -16.77
N SER A 182 11.89 -5.04 -15.69
CA SER A 182 11.65 -6.04 -14.66
C SER A 182 10.27 -5.87 -14.02
N SER A 183 9.87 -4.63 -13.72
CA SER A 183 8.54 -4.31 -13.20
C SER A 183 7.42 -4.63 -14.20
N MET A 184 7.67 -4.44 -15.50
CA MET A 184 6.74 -4.83 -16.57
C MET A 184 6.54 -6.36 -16.58
N VAL A 185 7.62 -7.14 -16.49
CA VAL A 185 7.55 -8.62 -16.43
C VAL A 185 6.76 -9.07 -15.20
N VAL A 186 7.03 -8.49 -14.04
CA VAL A 186 6.29 -8.78 -12.79
C VAL A 186 4.82 -8.34 -12.90
N SER A 187 4.53 -7.26 -13.62
CA SER A 187 3.14 -6.84 -13.88
C SER A 187 2.39 -7.81 -14.81
N ILE A 188 3.07 -8.39 -15.80
CA ILE A 188 2.50 -9.48 -16.63
C ILE A 188 2.19 -10.69 -15.76
N PHE A 189 3.12 -11.10 -14.89
CA PHE A 189 2.89 -12.18 -13.94
C PHE A 189 1.66 -11.92 -13.07
N MET A 190 1.54 -10.72 -12.51
CA MET A 190 0.38 -10.31 -11.70
C MET A 190 -0.92 -10.37 -12.51
N LEU A 191 -0.93 -9.85 -13.72
CA LEU A 191 -2.11 -9.89 -14.59
C LEU A 191 -2.54 -11.33 -14.88
N CYS A 192 -1.61 -12.20 -15.26
CA CYS A 192 -1.89 -13.61 -15.50
C CYS A 192 -2.43 -14.31 -14.24
N LEU A 193 -1.81 -14.04 -13.08
CA LEU A 193 -2.23 -14.57 -11.79
C LEU A 193 -3.66 -14.15 -11.45
N LEU A 194 -4.01 -12.86 -11.61
CA LEU A 194 -5.34 -12.35 -11.34
C LEU A 194 -6.37 -12.86 -12.37
N LEU A 195 -6.01 -13.09 -13.64
CA LEU A 195 -6.89 -13.71 -14.63
C LEU A 195 -7.19 -15.18 -14.27
N ILE A 196 -6.18 -15.94 -13.83
CA ILE A 196 -6.37 -17.31 -13.32
C ILE A 196 -7.25 -17.28 -12.07
N GLY A 197 -6.94 -16.37 -11.15
CA GLY A 197 -7.70 -16.16 -9.91
C GLY A 197 -9.15 -15.78 -10.18
N PHE A 198 -9.45 -15.00 -11.21
CA PHE A 198 -10.80 -14.67 -11.60
C PHE A 198 -11.66 -15.90 -11.89
N ARG A 199 -11.07 -16.94 -12.50
CA ARG A 199 -11.76 -18.21 -12.73
C ARG A 199 -11.90 -19.06 -11.46
N LEU A 200 -10.83 -19.12 -10.64
CA LEU A 200 -10.79 -19.94 -9.43
C LEU A 200 -11.65 -19.38 -8.29
N LEU A 201 -11.73 -18.07 -8.18
CA LEU A 201 -12.39 -17.36 -7.09
C LEU A 201 -13.76 -16.78 -7.50
N ASN A 202 -14.32 -17.18 -8.62
CA ASN A 202 -15.53 -16.62 -9.22
C ASN A 202 -16.69 -16.45 -8.21
N LYS A 203 -16.85 -17.40 -7.27
CA LYS A 203 -17.91 -17.37 -6.24
C LYS A 203 -17.77 -16.19 -5.26
N HIS A 204 -16.53 -15.71 -5.05
CA HIS A 204 -16.20 -14.62 -4.11
C HIS A 204 -16.16 -13.26 -4.80
N ILE A 205 -16.03 -13.22 -6.14
CA ILE A 205 -15.78 -12.01 -6.94
C ILE A 205 -17.08 -11.33 -7.37
N ILE A 206 -18.15 -12.09 -7.64
CA ILE A 206 -19.36 -11.54 -8.26
C ILE A 206 -20.19 -10.82 -7.19
N GLU A 207 -19.96 -9.51 -7.07
CA GLU A 207 -20.75 -8.62 -6.21
C GLU A 207 -21.80 -7.85 -7.01
N PHE A 208 -21.47 -7.51 -8.27
CA PHE A 208 -22.34 -6.72 -9.16
C PHE A 208 -22.41 -7.33 -10.55
N LYS A 209 -23.59 -7.20 -11.18
CA LYS A 209 -23.71 -7.38 -12.62
C LYS A 209 -23.13 -6.14 -13.32
N LEU A 210 -22.06 -6.31 -14.06
CA LEU A 210 -21.47 -5.21 -14.83
C LEU A 210 -22.40 -4.82 -15.98
N THR A 211 -22.71 -3.53 -16.08
CA THR A 211 -23.41 -2.95 -17.22
C THR A 211 -22.44 -2.16 -18.07
N LEU A 212 -22.73 -2.02 -19.36
CA LEU A 212 -21.94 -1.20 -20.28
C LEU A 212 -21.83 0.26 -19.79
N SER A 213 -22.93 0.79 -19.22
CA SER A 213 -22.94 2.13 -18.64
C SER A 213 -21.94 2.28 -17.47
N MET A 214 -21.78 1.27 -16.60
CA MET A 214 -20.79 1.28 -15.52
C MET A 214 -19.36 1.28 -16.09
N LEU A 215 -19.10 0.45 -17.09
CA LEU A 215 -17.78 0.38 -17.72
C LEU A 215 -17.40 1.72 -18.39
N ILE A 216 -18.34 2.36 -19.11
CA ILE A 216 -18.12 3.68 -19.70
C ILE A 216 -17.84 4.74 -18.62
N LYS A 217 -18.59 4.73 -17.50
CA LYS A 217 -18.36 5.67 -16.40
C LYS A 217 -16.97 5.49 -15.76
N VAL A 218 -16.57 4.24 -15.53
CA VAL A 218 -15.24 3.93 -14.99
C VAL A 218 -14.15 4.36 -15.97
N ALA A 219 -14.28 4.03 -17.26
CA ALA A 219 -13.31 4.43 -18.28
C ALA A 219 -13.16 5.96 -18.36
N LEU A 220 -14.28 6.69 -18.39
CA LEU A 220 -14.27 8.15 -18.42
C LEU A 220 -13.61 8.73 -17.15
N LEU A 221 -14.01 8.23 -15.96
CA LEU A 221 -13.47 8.67 -14.69
C LEU A 221 -11.95 8.47 -14.61
N LEU A 222 -11.45 7.28 -14.97
CA LEU A 222 -10.02 6.97 -14.93
C LEU A 222 -9.26 7.77 -15.99
N THR A 223 -9.81 7.97 -17.19
CA THR A 223 -9.18 8.80 -18.24
C THR A 223 -9.03 10.24 -17.75
N VAL A 224 -10.11 10.84 -17.23
CA VAL A 224 -10.06 12.20 -16.67
C VAL A 224 -9.02 12.27 -15.54
N TYR A 225 -9.00 11.28 -14.66
CA TYR A 225 -8.04 11.26 -13.55
C TYR A 225 -6.58 11.13 -14.02
N ILE A 226 -6.30 10.29 -15.03
CA ILE A 226 -4.95 10.20 -15.63
C ILE A 226 -4.53 11.56 -16.22
N VAL A 227 -5.43 12.25 -16.92
CA VAL A 227 -5.15 13.57 -17.46
C VAL A 227 -4.86 14.58 -16.34
N VAL A 228 -5.62 14.57 -15.27
CA VAL A 228 -5.38 15.41 -14.09
C VAL A 228 -4.01 15.12 -13.48
N LEU A 229 -3.67 13.84 -13.26
CA LEU A 229 -2.36 13.44 -12.72
C LEU A 229 -1.21 13.87 -13.64
N PHE A 230 -1.37 13.71 -14.96
CA PHE A 230 -0.38 14.14 -15.94
C PHE A 230 -0.05 15.64 -15.81
N TYR A 231 -1.07 16.49 -15.66
CA TYR A 231 -0.87 17.92 -15.48
C TYR A 231 -0.31 18.27 -14.09
N ILE A 232 -0.67 17.51 -13.04
CA ILE A 232 -0.06 17.66 -11.70
C ILE A 232 1.44 17.36 -11.76
N PHE A 233 1.86 16.28 -12.44
CA PHE A 233 3.28 15.97 -12.60
C PHE A 233 4.02 16.98 -13.47
N LYS A 234 3.36 17.52 -14.48
CA LYS A 234 3.95 18.55 -15.35
C LYS A 234 4.19 19.87 -14.63
N GLN A 235 3.37 20.18 -13.61
CA GLN A 235 3.45 21.43 -12.86
C GLN A 235 3.42 21.18 -11.36
N PRO A 236 4.59 21.03 -10.71
CA PRO A 236 4.69 20.71 -9.29
C PRO A 236 4.01 21.71 -8.35
N LEU A 237 3.83 22.96 -8.78
CA LEU A 237 3.05 23.95 -8.01
C LEU A 237 1.59 23.50 -7.80
N ILE A 238 0.99 22.81 -8.79
CA ILE A 238 -0.37 22.29 -8.67
C ILE A 238 -0.43 21.19 -7.59
N ALA A 239 0.66 20.40 -7.44
CA ALA A 239 0.76 19.40 -6.38
C ALA A 239 0.67 20.00 -4.99
N ASN A 240 1.30 21.16 -4.74
CA ASN A 240 1.23 21.87 -3.46
C ASN A 240 -0.21 22.32 -3.15
N PHE A 241 -0.95 22.79 -4.14
CA PHE A 241 -2.37 23.11 -3.96
C PHE A 241 -3.22 21.87 -3.65
N SER A 242 -2.94 20.73 -4.28
CA SER A 242 -3.68 19.48 -3.99
C SER A 242 -3.45 18.99 -2.56
N ILE A 243 -2.26 19.17 -2.00
CA ILE A 243 -1.95 18.87 -0.59
C ILE A 243 -2.74 19.79 0.35
N ILE A 244 -2.77 21.10 0.07
CA ILE A 244 -3.55 22.07 0.86
C ILE A 244 -5.03 21.71 0.84
N ILE A 245 -5.58 21.36 -0.33
CA ILE A 245 -6.97 20.92 -0.47
C ILE A 245 -7.22 19.65 0.35
N ALA A 246 -6.34 18.65 0.28
CA ALA A 246 -6.48 17.41 1.03
C ALA A 246 -6.45 17.63 2.55
N LEU A 247 -5.54 18.49 3.03
CA LEU A 247 -5.46 18.89 4.44
C LEU A 247 -6.74 19.62 4.87
N THR A 248 -7.23 20.54 4.07
CA THR A 248 -8.45 21.31 4.36
C THR A 248 -9.67 20.36 4.45
N ILE A 249 -9.81 19.45 3.51
CA ILE A 249 -10.89 18.43 3.53
C ILE A 249 -10.78 17.55 4.78
N SER A 250 -9.57 17.12 5.15
CA SER A 250 -9.34 16.31 6.36
C SER A 250 -9.75 17.05 7.64
N VAL A 251 -9.41 18.32 7.75
CA VAL A 251 -9.81 19.18 8.89
C VAL A 251 -11.33 19.34 8.93
N ILE A 252 -11.98 19.57 7.78
CA ILE A 252 -13.44 19.68 7.68
C ILE A 252 -14.10 18.36 8.14
N ILE A 253 -13.60 17.22 7.70
CA ILE A 253 -14.12 15.89 8.10
C ILE A 253 -13.99 15.71 9.61
N LEU A 254 -12.83 16.04 10.21
CA LEU A 254 -12.63 15.99 11.66
C LEU A 254 -13.66 16.88 12.38
N PHE A 255 -13.84 18.10 11.90
CA PHE A 255 -14.78 19.05 12.50
C PHE A 255 -16.24 18.57 12.41
N LEU A 256 -16.65 18.04 11.27
CA LEU A 256 -17.98 17.47 11.09
C LEU A 256 -18.21 16.21 11.95
N SER A 257 -17.15 15.47 12.25
CA SER A 257 -17.19 14.29 13.10
C SER A 257 -17.51 14.60 14.56
N ILE A 258 -17.22 15.84 15.03
CA ILE A 258 -17.59 16.30 16.38
C ILE A 258 -19.10 16.22 16.60
N LYS A 259 -19.89 16.53 15.58
CA LYS A 259 -21.36 16.48 15.68
C LYS A 259 -21.93 15.06 15.80
N LYS A 260 -21.15 14.03 15.42
CA LYS A 260 -21.61 12.62 15.36
C LYS A 260 -20.94 11.72 16.40
N SER A 261 -19.90 12.20 17.07
CA SER A 261 -19.09 11.41 18.01
C SER A 261 -18.72 12.23 19.26
N SER A 262 -18.25 11.55 20.31
CA SER A 262 -17.74 12.22 21.50
C SER A 262 -16.55 13.11 21.15
N TYR A 263 -16.53 14.34 21.69
CA TYR A 263 -15.42 15.29 21.53
C TYR A 263 -14.05 14.68 21.86
N GLN A 264 -13.98 13.88 22.93
CA GLN A 264 -12.74 13.21 23.32
C GLN A 264 -12.20 12.26 22.24
N LYS A 265 -13.08 11.46 21.58
CA LYS A 265 -12.68 10.58 20.49
C LYS A 265 -12.16 11.35 19.28
N VAL A 266 -12.80 12.47 18.95
CA VAL A 266 -12.38 13.33 17.83
C VAL A 266 -11.06 14.03 18.14
N LEU A 267 -10.85 14.49 19.39
CA LEU A 267 -9.60 15.07 19.83
C LEU A 267 -8.44 14.05 19.70
N VAL A 268 -8.64 12.83 20.21
CA VAL A 268 -7.63 11.77 20.11
C VAL A 268 -7.32 11.45 18.65
N ALA A 269 -8.35 11.32 17.80
CA ALA A 269 -8.16 11.11 16.35
C ALA A 269 -7.39 12.26 15.71
N GLY A 270 -7.65 13.52 16.08
CA GLY A 270 -6.92 14.69 15.62
C GLY A 270 -5.44 14.68 16.02
N ILE A 271 -5.13 14.30 17.26
CA ILE A 271 -3.74 14.15 17.72
C ILE A 271 -3.03 13.06 16.92
N PHE A 272 -3.63 11.88 16.75
CA PHE A 272 -3.05 10.81 15.94
C PHE A 272 -2.85 11.22 14.49
N PHE A 273 -3.77 11.99 13.93
CA PHE A 273 -3.65 12.53 12.57
C PHE A 273 -2.43 13.44 12.43
N LEU A 274 -2.24 14.39 13.37
CA LEU A 274 -1.06 15.27 13.38
C LEU A 274 0.25 14.50 13.55
N LEU A 275 0.29 13.56 14.50
CA LEU A 275 1.46 12.69 14.68
C LEU A 275 1.77 11.87 13.42
N SER A 276 0.74 11.38 12.73
CA SER A 276 0.90 10.64 11.47
C SER A 276 1.47 11.52 10.36
N ILE A 277 1.10 12.79 10.26
CA ILE A 277 1.67 13.72 9.27
C ILE A 277 3.18 13.86 9.50
N VAL A 278 3.60 14.09 10.74
CA VAL A 278 5.02 14.23 11.08
C VAL A 278 5.76 12.92 10.81
N TYR A 279 5.23 11.80 11.28
CA TYR A 279 5.84 10.48 11.08
C TYR A 279 6.04 10.15 9.60
N TRP A 280 4.99 10.24 8.79
CA TRP A 280 5.08 9.92 7.36
C TRP A 280 5.92 10.93 6.59
N GLY A 281 5.89 12.21 6.99
CA GLY A 281 6.75 13.23 6.41
C GLY A 281 8.24 12.92 6.60
N LEU A 282 8.64 12.51 7.80
CA LEU A 282 10.01 12.07 8.09
C LEU A 282 10.34 10.74 7.41
N TYR A 283 9.43 9.77 7.45
CA TYR A 283 9.62 8.46 6.82
C TYR A 283 9.90 8.57 5.32
N PHE A 284 9.15 9.38 4.58
CA PHE A 284 9.35 9.51 3.13
C PHE A 284 10.65 10.24 2.75
N GLN A 285 11.35 10.91 3.69
CA GLN A 285 12.68 11.43 3.43
C GLN A 285 13.71 10.32 3.14
N ILE A 286 13.44 9.09 3.56
CA ILE A 286 14.28 7.93 3.23
C ILE A 286 14.46 7.78 1.71
N PHE A 287 13.40 8.01 0.94
CA PHE A 287 13.40 7.88 -0.53
C PHE A 287 13.83 9.14 -1.28
N ILE A 288 14.15 10.21 -0.59
CA ILE A 288 14.60 11.49 -1.15
C ILE A 288 15.96 11.87 -0.54
N SER A 289 15.94 12.47 0.62
CA SER A 289 17.14 13.06 1.25
C SER A 289 18.17 12.01 1.67
N VAL A 290 17.72 10.91 2.30
CA VAL A 290 18.63 9.84 2.75
C VAL A 290 19.23 9.10 1.55
N LEU A 291 18.42 8.86 0.50
CA LEU A 291 18.90 8.20 -0.71
C LEU A 291 19.95 9.03 -1.44
N LEU A 292 19.75 10.36 -1.56
CA LEU A 292 20.74 11.28 -2.13
C LEU A 292 21.98 11.37 -1.24
N PHE A 293 21.82 11.48 0.08
CA PHE A 293 22.96 11.48 1.01
C PHE A 293 23.79 10.20 0.87
N THR A 294 23.14 9.04 0.80
CA THR A 294 23.82 7.76 0.60
C THR A 294 24.59 7.74 -0.72
N GLN A 295 24.01 8.27 -1.80
CA GLN A 295 24.66 8.30 -3.11
C GLN A 295 25.91 9.19 -3.13
N TYR A 296 25.87 10.37 -2.48
CA TYR A 296 26.92 11.39 -2.65
C TYR A 296 27.89 11.49 -1.48
N SER A 297 27.55 10.96 -0.30
CA SER A 297 28.32 11.18 0.94
C SER A 297 28.73 9.89 1.65
N VAL A 298 28.29 8.72 1.18
CA VAL A 298 28.62 7.42 1.78
C VAL A 298 29.47 6.61 0.81
N ASP A 299 30.42 5.84 1.33
CA ASP A 299 31.15 4.86 0.51
C ASP A 299 30.23 3.70 0.13
N ASN A 300 29.93 3.61 -1.16
CA ASN A 300 29.01 2.62 -1.73
C ASN A 300 29.72 1.34 -2.22
N ALA A 301 30.94 1.06 -1.75
CA ALA A 301 31.71 -0.10 -2.20
C ALA A 301 31.04 -1.46 -1.93
N LEU A 302 30.28 -1.56 -0.84
CA LEU A 302 29.60 -2.80 -0.45
C LEU A 302 28.14 -2.87 -0.87
N LEU A 303 27.40 -1.76 -0.75
CA LEU A 303 25.96 -1.69 -1.03
C LEU A 303 25.63 -0.42 -1.81
N ASN A 304 24.88 -0.55 -2.87
CA ASN A 304 24.35 0.58 -3.61
C ASN A 304 23.22 1.30 -2.83
N PRO A 305 22.91 2.59 -3.10
CA PRO A 305 21.93 3.36 -2.36
C PRO A 305 20.56 2.67 -2.20
N SER A 306 20.02 2.05 -3.25
CA SER A 306 18.74 1.33 -3.13
C SER A 306 18.85 0.06 -2.28
N GLN A 307 20.02 -0.58 -2.22
CA GLN A 307 20.24 -1.76 -1.39
C GLN A 307 20.25 -1.40 0.10
N PHE A 308 20.74 -0.21 0.49
CA PHE A 308 20.61 0.27 1.86
C PHE A 308 19.15 0.35 2.29
N LEU A 309 18.23 0.75 1.41
CA LEU A 309 16.80 0.77 1.72
C LEU A 309 16.24 -0.64 1.95
N SER A 310 16.83 -1.68 1.36
CA SER A 310 16.36 -3.07 1.56
C SER A 310 16.57 -3.58 2.99
N VAL A 311 17.48 -2.97 3.74
CA VAL A 311 17.74 -3.29 5.16
C VAL A 311 16.47 -3.09 6.01
N GLU A 312 15.65 -2.09 5.69
CA GLU A 312 14.35 -1.87 6.34
C GLU A 312 13.44 -3.09 6.16
N SER A 313 13.24 -3.52 4.91
CA SER A 313 12.36 -4.67 4.61
C SER A 313 12.83 -5.96 5.27
N VAL A 314 14.13 -6.21 5.29
CA VAL A 314 14.74 -7.37 6.00
C VAL A 314 14.53 -7.24 7.50
N SER A 315 14.75 -6.05 8.05
CA SER A 315 14.55 -5.79 9.49
C SER A 315 13.11 -6.05 9.91
N VAL A 316 12.14 -5.59 9.12
CA VAL A 316 10.72 -5.85 9.38
C VAL A 316 10.41 -7.36 9.34
N LEU A 317 10.91 -8.08 8.33
CA LEU A 317 10.72 -9.54 8.23
C LEU A 317 11.29 -10.28 9.43
N PHE A 318 12.46 -9.86 9.91
CA PHE A 318 13.14 -10.51 11.03
C PHE A 318 12.51 -10.15 12.40
N PHE A 319 12.28 -8.86 12.63
CA PHE A 319 11.83 -8.39 13.95
C PHE A 319 10.32 -8.46 14.17
N ALA A 320 9.49 -8.49 13.12
CA ALA A 320 8.04 -8.53 13.27
C ALA A 320 7.56 -9.72 14.12
N GLY A 321 8.15 -10.90 13.92
CA GLY A 321 7.81 -12.09 14.72
C GLY A 321 8.26 -11.99 16.18
N ILE A 322 9.42 -11.38 16.42
CA ILE A 322 9.98 -11.19 17.76
C ILE A 322 9.14 -10.16 18.52
N LEU A 323 8.87 -9.01 17.91
CA LEU A 323 8.06 -7.95 18.49
C LEU A 323 6.61 -8.40 18.72
N GLY A 324 6.04 -9.18 17.80
CA GLY A 324 4.71 -9.76 17.99
C GLY A 324 4.61 -10.63 19.25
N LYS A 325 5.60 -11.51 19.49
CA LYS A 325 5.67 -12.31 20.73
C LYS A 325 5.88 -11.43 21.97
N PHE A 326 6.70 -10.38 21.85
CA PHE A 326 6.95 -9.44 22.94
C PHE A 326 5.68 -8.67 23.32
N TRP A 327 4.88 -8.22 22.34
CA TRP A 327 3.58 -7.57 22.62
C TRP A 327 2.60 -8.49 23.32
N VAL A 328 2.48 -9.75 22.89
CA VAL A 328 1.64 -10.75 23.57
C VAL A 328 2.10 -10.98 25.02
N TYR A 329 3.41 -11.04 25.24
CA TYR A 329 3.98 -11.16 26.60
C TYR A 329 3.63 -9.95 27.47
N LEU A 330 3.77 -8.73 26.93
CA LEU A 330 3.41 -7.50 27.66
C LEU A 330 1.92 -7.46 27.98
N ASP A 331 1.06 -7.78 27.03
CA ASP A 331 -0.40 -7.76 27.21
C ASP A 331 -0.82 -8.73 28.33
N ASN A 332 -0.30 -9.95 28.32
CA ASN A 332 -0.52 -10.93 29.38
C ASN A 332 0.00 -10.43 30.73
N SER A 333 1.15 -9.74 30.78
CA SER A 333 1.72 -9.19 31.98
C SER A 333 0.89 -8.03 32.55
N PHE A 334 0.40 -7.14 31.69
CA PHE A 334 -0.51 -6.05 32.08
C PHE A 334 -1.87 -6.56 32.54
N TYR A 335 -2.40 -7.60 31.92
CA TYR A 335 -3.64 -8.24 32.34
C TYR A 335 -3.50 -8.87 33.74
N PHE A 336 -2.37 -9.54 34.00
CA PHE A 336 -2.03 -10.13 35.30
C PHE A 336 -1.89 -9.05 36.39
N ILE A 337 -1.23 -7.93 36.08
CA ILE A 337 -1.08 -6.79 37.01
C ILE A 337 -2.45 -6.17 37.32
N ASN A 338 -3.25 -5.87 36.31
CA ASN A 338 -4.58 -5.29 36.50
C ASN A 338 -5.54 -6.23 37.27
N SER A 339 -5.51 -7.52 36.97
CA SER A 339 -6.34 -8.51 37.73
C SER A 339 -5.92 -8.61 39.18
N ASN A 340 -4.64 -8.54 39.49
CA ASN A 340 -4.13 -8.57 40.86
C ASN A 340 -4.48 -7.28 41.61
N ILE A 341 -4.36 -6.11 40.99
CA ILE A 341 -4.77 -4.83 41.57
C ILE A 341 -6.28 -4.84 41.82
N PHE A 342 -7.09 -5.29 40.91
CA PHE A 342 -8.55 -5.37 41.06
C PHE A 342 -8.95 -6.35 42.18
N ASN A 343 -8.28 -7.49 42.28
CA ASN A 343 -8.49 -8.45 43.34
C ASN A 343 -8.01 -7.92 44.72
N TYR A 344 -6.93 -7.14 44.74
CA TYR A 344 -6.45 -6.49 45.96
C TYR A 344 -7.43 -5.42 46.46
N ILE A 345 -7.94 -4.56 45.57
CA ILE A 345 -8.94 -3.52 45.88
C ILE A 345 -10.25 -4.17 46.37
N ASN A 346 -10.72 -5.23 45.75
CA ASN A 346 -11.93 -5.95 46.19
C ASN A 346 -11.74 -6.62 47.54
N ARG A 347 -10.59 -7.21 47.85
CA ARG A 347 -10.31 -7.78 49.15
C ARG A 347 -10.28 -6.70 50.24
N HIS A 348 -9.78 -5.51 50.00
CA HIS A 348 -9.76 -4.43 50.99
C HIS A 348 -11.14 -3.79 51.17
N ASN A 349 -11.97 -3.69 50.17
CA ASN A 349 -13.35 -3.20 50.30
C ASN A 349 -14.25 -4.17 51.10
N TYR A 350 -13.94 -5.47 51.13
CA TYR A 350 -14.64 -6.44 51.99
C TYR A 350 -14.29 -6.28 53.49
N PHE A 351 -13.15 -5.68 53.84
CA PHE A 351 -12.79 -5.40 55.22
C PHE A 351 -13.37 -4.10 55.79
N THR A 352 -13.71 -3.14 54.90
CA THR A 352 -14.26 -1.81 55.31
C THR A 352 -15.79 -1.79 55.47
N THR A 353 -16.49 -2.84 55.05
CA THR A 353 -17.98 -2.93 55.17
C THR A 353 -18.44 -3.81 56.32
N ARG A 354 -17.53 -4.22 57.23
CA ARG A 354 -17.87 -5.02 58.45
C ARG A 354 -17.37 -4.39 59.76
N CYS A 355 -17.28 -3.05 59.81
CA CYS A 355 -17.12 -2.32 61.08
C CYS A 355 -18.34 -1.40 61.33
#